data_cdab9bb1f5aabf4e4fb0638d1c0dafde
#
_entry.id   cdab9bb1f5aabf4e4fb0638d1c0dafde
#
_cell.length_a   1.000
_cell.length_b   1.000
_cell.length_c   1.000
_cell.angle_alpha   90.00
_cell.angle_beta   90.00
_cell.angle_gamma   90.00
#
_symmetry.space_group_name_H-M   'P 1'
#
loop_
_entity.id
_entity.type
_entity.pdbx_description
1 polymer ?
#
loop_
_entity_poly.entity_id
_entity_poly.type
_entity_poly.pdbx_seq_one_letter_code
_entity_poly.pdbx_strand_id
1 'polypeptide(L)' 'TLVSAEWHVKTAIVMILAGCEYEEAVHRLEKADGFVREAIK' A
#
# COMPACT_ATOMS: atom_id res chain seq x y z
N THR A 1 2.60 5.42 16.13
CA THR A 1 3.94 4.88 16.13
C THR A 1 4.44 4.63 14.73
N LEU A 2 5.56 3.94 14.63
CA LEU A 2 6.22 3.70 13.35
C LEU A 2 5.35 2.92 12.38
N VAL A 3 4.48 2.08 12.90
CA VAL A 3 3.63 1.26 12.04
C VAL A 3 2.76 2.13 11.14
N SER A 4 2.16 3.17 11.72
CA SER A 4 1.31 4.06 10.93
C SER A 4 2.10 4.77 9.84
N ALA A 5 3.31 5.24 10.17
CA ALA A 5 4.15 5.93 9.20
C ALA A 5 4.55 5.00 8.07
N GLU A 6 4.92 3.77 8.41
CA GLU A 6 5.29 2.80 7.39
C GLU A 6 4.12 2.49 6.47
N TRP A 7 2.94 2.35 7.05
CA TRP A 7 1.76 2.06 6.26
C TRP A 7 1.49 3.17 5.25
N HIS A 8 1.65 4.41 5.69
CA HIS A 8 1.44 5.56 4.81
C HIS A 8 2.42 5.54 3.64
N VAL A 9 3.69 5.26 3.94
CA VAL A 9 4.72 5.19 2.91
C VAL A 9 4.41 4.06 1.93
N LYS A 10 4.07 2.90 2.45
CA LYS A 10 3.76 1.76 1.60
C LYS A 10 2.55 2.04 0.72
N THR A 11 1.54 2.69 1.29
CA THR A 11 0.36 3.03 0.51
C THR A 11 0.70 3.96 -0.65
N ALA A 12 1.55 4.95 -0.39
CA ALA A 12 1.96 5.87 -1.44
C ALA A 12 2.69 5.13 -2.56
N ILE A 13 3.55 4.21 -2.20
CA ILE A 13 4.28 3.43 -3.19
C ILE A 13 3.33 2.61 -4.03
N VAL A 14 2.36 1.97 -3.39
CA VAL A 14 1.39 1.17 -4.11
C VAL A 14 0.57 2.04 -5.06
N MET A 15 0.19 3.23 -4.62
CA MET A 15 -0.56 4.15 -5.47
C MET A 15 0.22 4.46 -6.75
N ILE A 16 1.50 4.72 -6.61
CA ILE A 16 2.32 5.09 -7.75
C ILE A 16 2.56 3.90 -8.67
N LEU A 17 2.94 2.78 -8.10
CA LEU A 17 3.31 1.61 -8.89
C LEU A 17 2.11 0.93 -9.52
N ALA A 18 1.01 0.86 -8.80
CA ALA A 18 -0.20 0.22 -9.31
C ALA A 18 -1.08 1.20 -10.08
N GLY A 19 -0.84 2.49 -9.92
CA GLY A 19 -1.62 3.51 -10.59
C GLY A 19 -3.05 3.55 -10.10
N CYS A 20 -3.27 3.40 -8.81
CA CYS A 20 -4.60 3.39 -8.23
C CYS A 20 -4.73 4.49 -7.19
N GLU A 21 -5.96 4.68 -6.73
CA GLU A 21 -6.24 5.69 -5.74
C GLU A 21 -5.85 5.22 -4.34
N TYR A 22 -5.86 6.16 -3.40
CA TYR A 22 -5.44 5.87 -2.04
C TYR A 22 -6.25 4.71 -1.44
N GLU A 23 -7.57 4.78 -1.56
CA GLU A 23 -8.42 3.75 -1.00
C GLU A 23 -8.14 2.40 -1.61
N GLU A 24 -7.94 2.39 -2.91
CA GLU A 24 -7.61 1.14 -3.60
C GLU A 24 -6.26 0.62 -3.12
N ALA A 25 -5.29 1.51 -2.97
CA ALA A 25 -3.97 1.12 -2.52
C ALA A 25 -4.02 0.50 -1.13
N VAL A 26 -4.80 1.12 -0.23
CA VAL A 26 -4.95 0.59 1.12
C VAL A 26 -5.57 -0.80 1.07
N HIS A 27 -6.59 -0.96 0.26
CA HIS A 27 -7.26 -2.25 0.13
C HIS A 27 -6.31 -3.32 -0.36
N ARG A 28 -5.53 -2.98 -1.40
CA ARG A 28 -4.56 -3.92 -1.94
C ARG A 28 -3.50 -4.28 -0.89
N LEU A 29 -3.06 -3.28 -0.14
CA LEU A 29 -2.05 -3.48 0.87
C LEU A 29 -2.55 -4.38 2.00
N GLU A 30 -3.82 -4.21 2.37
CA GLU A 30 -4.41 -5.06 3.39
C GLU A 30 -4.48 -6.51 2.93
N LYS A 31 -4.87 -6.71 1.69
CA LYS A 31 -4.92 -8.05 1.12
C LYS A 31 -3.52 -8.66 1.02
N ALA A 32 -2.54 -7.82 0.80
CA ALA A 32 -1.16 -8.27 0.68
C ALA A 32 -0.46 -8.39 2.04
N ASP A 33 -1.22 -8.17 3.11
CA ASP A 33 -0.68 -8.29 4.47
C ASP A 33 0.47 -7.31 4.69
N GLY A 34 0.39 -6.15 4.07
CA GLY A 34 1.38 -5.11 4.24
C GLY A 34 2.60 -5.23 3.34
N PHE A 35 2.62 -6.20 2.44
CA PHE A 35 3.73 -6.38 1.52
C PHE A 35 3.47 -5.66 0.21
N VAL A 36 4.26 -4.63 -0.05
CA VAL A 36 4.07 -3.83 -1.26
C VAL A 36 4.17 -4.68 -2.52
N ARG A 37 5.14 -5.57 -2.55
CA ARG A 37 5.35 -6.42 -3.73
C ARG A 37 4.12 -7.24 -4.07
N GLU A 38 3.40 -7.67 -3.05
CA GLU A 38 2.17 -8.43 -3.27
C GLU A 38 1.02 -7.51 -3.66
N ALA A 39 1.03 -6.31 -3.10
CA ALA A 39 -0.04 -5.37 -3.36
C ALA A 39 -0.05 -4.88 -4.80
N ILE A 40 1.12 -4.82 -5.43
CA ILE A 40 1.23 -4.29 -6.78
C ILE A 40 1.20 -5.37 -7.87
N LYS A 41 1.03 -6.60 -7.48
CA LYS A 41 0.95 -7.68 -8.45
C LYS A 41 -0.30 -7.61 -9.33
#